data_0b7cf7a616ca3a9a5fb631b5447db1a7
#
_entry.id   0b7cf7a616ca3a9a5fb631b5447db1a7
#
_cell.length_a   1.000
_cell.length_b   1.000
_cell.length_c   1.000
_cell.angle_alpha   90.00
_cell.angle_beta   90.00
_cell.angle_gamma   90.00
#
_symmetry.space_group_name_H-M   'P 1'
#
loop_
_entity.id
_entity.type
_entity.pdbx_description
1 polymer ?
#
loop_
_entity_poly.entity_id
_entity_poly.type
_entity_poly.pdbx_seq_one_letter_code
_entity_poly.pdbx_strand_id
1 'polypeptide(L)'
;MSAFDDDALVVPDGGRVRLLRHKRGWSRRALVNAVARASERESGLPTTLSMNLLEGIEEANEPVPYETVRRLASGLDVEPVELVRPPDPSG
;
A
#
# COMPACT_ATOMS: atom_id res chain seq x y z
N MET A 1 -9.11 -7.06 -19.03
CA MET A 1 -8.65 -5.67 -18.91
C MET A 1 -8.60 -5.28 -17.45
N SER A 2 -7.52 -4.69 -17.04
CA SER A 2 -7.35 -4.27 -15.65
C SER A 2 -8.26 -3.09 -15.32
N ALA A 3 -8.87 -3.09 -14.13
CA ALA A 3 -9.69 -1.97 -13.69
C ALA A 3 -8.84 -0.72 -13.42
N PHE A 4 -7.56 -0.91 -13.08
CA PHE A 4 -6.64 0.17 -12.79
C PHE A 4 -5.34 -0.05 -13.52
N ASP A 5 -4.81 1.00 -14.13
CA ASP A 5 -3.42 1.00 -14.60
C ASP A 5 -2.52 1.24 -13.39
N ASP A 6 -1.28 0.74 -13.45
CA ASP A 6 -0.32 0.95 -12.37
C ASP A 6 -0.05 2.43 -12.10
N ASP A 7 -0.18 3.27 -13.14
CA ASP A 7 0.07 4.70 -13.00
C ASP A 7 -1.16 5.49 -12.57
N ALA A 8 -2.35 4.87 -12.56
CA ALA A 8 -3.56 5.56 -12.15
C ALA A 8 -3.46 5.92 -10.67
N LEU A 9 -3.84 7.15 -10.34
CA LEU A 9 -3.85 7.58 -8.94
C LEU A 9 -5.09 7.05 -8.26
N VAL A 10 -4.89 6.49 -7.09
CA VAL A 10 -5.97 5.97 -6.26
C VAL A 10 -5.79 6.52 -4.84
N VAL A 11 -6.89 6.57 -4.09
CA VAL A 11 -6.83 7.00 -2.70
C VAL A 11 -6.73 5.76 -1.83
N PRO A 12 -5.59 5.56 -1.17
CA PRO A 12 -5.44 4.39 -0.30
C PRO A 12 -6.25 4.55 0.98
N ASP A 13 -6.62 3.41 1.57
CA ASP A 13 -7.24 3.42 2.89
C ASP A 13 -6.11 3.38 3.94
N GLY A 14 -5.65 4.55 4.34
CA GLY A 14 -4.55 4.67 5.28
C GLY A 14 -4.83 4.04 6.63
N GLY A 15 -6.08 4.15 7.10
CA GLY A 15 -6.49 3.52 8.35
C GLY A 15 -6.37 2.01 8.28
N ARG A 16 -6.73 1.43 7.13
CA ARG A 16 -6.61 -0.01 6.93
C ARG A 16 -5.15 -0.44 6.90
N VAL A 17 -4.30 0.30 6.21
CA VAL A 17 -2.85 0.03 6.19
C VAL A 17 -2.30 0.04 7.61
N ARG A 18 -2.63 1.07 8.36
CA ARG A 18 -2.18 1.21 9.74
C ARG A 18 -2.68 0.06 10.62
N LEU A 19 -3.96 -0.30 10.48
CA LEU A 19 -4.54 -1.39 11.25
C LEU A 19 -3.82 -2.71 10.98
N LEU A 20 -3.61 -3.04 9.71
CA LEU A 20 -2.94 -4.27 9.34
C LEU A 20 -1.50 -4.30 9.83
N ARG A 21 -0.82 -3.16 9.75
CA ARG A 21 0.53 -3.04 10.27
C ARG A 21 0.57 -3.29 11.78
N HIS A 22 -0.35 -2.66 12.52
CA HIS A 22 -0.42 -2.83 13.97
C HIS A 22 -0.78 -4.25 14.37
N LYS A 23 -1.63 -4.92 13.62
CA LYS A 23 -1.98 -6.31 13.90
C LYS A 23 -0.77 -7.23 13.82
N ARG A 24 0.22 -6.86 13.00
CA ARG A 24 1.45 -7.62 12.87
C ARG A 24 2.52 -7.20 13.86
N GLY A 25 2.23 -6.17 14.67
CA GLY A 25 3.22 -5.63 15.59
C GLY A 25 4.37 -4.92 14.89
N TRP A 26 4.11 -4.38 13.71
CA TRP A 26 5.17 -3.77 12.88
C TRP A 26 5.22 -2.26 13.05
N SER A 27 6.45 -1.73 13.08
CA SER A 27 6.67 -0.30 12.88
C SER A 27 6.51 0.03 11.41
N ARG A 28 6.48 1.32 11.07
CA ARG A 28 6.48 1.74 9.67
C ARG A 28 7.72 1.23 8.95
N ARG A 29 8.88 1.27 9.60
CA ARG A 29 10.11 0.74 9.03
C ARG A 29 10.00 -0.74 8.71
N ALA A 30 9.38 -1.51 9.60
CA ALA A 30 9.18 -2.93 9.37
C ALA A 30 8.31 -3.17 8.15
N LEU A 31 7.28 -2.35 7.94
CA LEU A 31 6.44 -2.45 6.75
C LEU A 31 7.22 -2.11 5.49
N VAL A 32 8.01 -1.04 5.53
CA VAL A 32 8.86 -0.66 4.39
C VAL A 32 9.80 -1.81 4.02
N ASN A 33 10.39 -2.45 5.02
CA ASN A 33 11.26 -3.60 4.78
C ASN A 33 10.50 -4.79 4.21
N ALA A 34 9.27 -5.02 4.68
CA ALA A 34 8.44 -6.11 4.16
C ALA A 34 8.07 -5.87 2.70
N VAL A 35 7.78 -4.62 2.33
CA VAL A 35 7.50 -4.25 0.95
C VAL A 35 8.72 -4.52 0.07
N ALA A 36 9.90 -4.14 0.54
CA ALA A 36 11.13 -4.35 -0.23
C ALA A 36 11.38 -5.85 -0.46
N ARG A 37 11.20 -6.68 0.58
CA ARG A 37 11.37 -8.12 0.46
C ARG A 37 10.36 -8.75 -0.48
N ALA A 38 9.10 -8.31 -0.39
CA ALA A 38 8.07 -8.84 -1.29
C ALA A 38 8.36 -8.47 -2.74
N SER A 39 8.80 -7.24 -2.97
CA SER A 39 9.16 -6.79 -4.31
C SER A 39 10.32 -7.58 -4.87
N GLU A 40 11.31 -7.88 -4.05
CA GLU A 40 12.45 -8.69 -4.48
C GLU A 40 12.01 -10.10 -4.88
N ARG A 41 11.10 -10.72 -4.09
CA ARG A 41 10.58 -12.04 -4.43
C ARG A 41 9.80 -12.05 -5.74
N GLU A 42 9.07 -10.97 -6.02
CA GLU A 42 8.20 -10.92 -7.19
C GLU A 42 8.92 -10.52 -8.46
N SER A 43 9.90 -9.62 -8.37
CA SER A 43 10.54 -9.06 -9.54
C SER A 43 12.06 -9.19 -9.55
N GLY A 44 12.64 -9.71 -8.49
CA GLY A 44 14.09 -9.84 -8.36
C GLY A 44 14.78 -8.56 -7.91
N LEU A 45 14.05 -7.46 -7.77
CA LEU A 45 14.61 -6.18 -7.36
C LEU A 45 13.82 -5.63 -6.18
N PRO A 46 14.51 -5.24 -5.10
CA PRO A 46 13.80 -4.60 -3.98
C PRO A 46 13.31 -3.21 -4.39
N THR A 47 12.09 -2.89 -4.02
CA THR A 47 11.53 -1.56 -4.21
C THR A 47 11.49 -0.87 -2.87
N THR A 48 12.04 0.33 -2.81
CA THR A 48 12.05 1.11 -1.58
C THR A 48 10.82 2.00 -1.53
N LEU A 49 10.01 1.82 -0.50
CA LEU A 49 8.91 2.71 -0.21
C LEU A 49 9.41 3.76 0.77
N SER A 50 9.19 5.03 0.44
CA SER A 50 9.62 6.12 1.31
C SER A 50 8.85 6.13 2.63
N MET A 51 9.54 6.37 3.74
CA MET A 51 8.86 6.52 5.03
C MET A 51 7.89 7.69 5.02
N ASN A 52 8.27 8.79 4.36
CA ASN A 52 7.38 9.96 4.24
C ASN A 52 6.13 9.63 3.44
N LEU A 53 6.28 8.85 2.37
CA LEU A 53 5.13 8.44 1.57
C LEU A 53 4.19 7.57 2.39
N LEU A 54 4.74 6.61 3.12
CA LEU A 54 3.92 5.73 3.97
C LEU A 54 3.19 6.55 5.05
N GLU A 55 3.89 7.51 5.66
CA GLU A 55 3.26 8.39 6.63
C GLU A 55 2.11 9.17 6.02
N GLY A 56 2.31 9.72 4.81
CA GLY A 56 1.25 10.43 4.10
C GLY A 56 0.04 9.55 3.82
N ILE A 57 0.29 8.29 3.47
CA ILE A 57 -0.79 7.33 3.25
C ILE A 57 -1.55 7.08 4.55
N GLU A 58 -0.86 6.78 5.63
CA GLU A 58 -1.51 6.43 6.90
C GLU A 58 -2.20 7.62 7.57
N GLU A 59 -1.61 8.80 7.46
CA GLU A 59 -2.11 9.98 8.17
C GLU A 59 -3.06 10.83 7.34
N ALA A 60 -2.87 10.88 6.03
CA ALA A 60 -3.59 11.84 5.19
C ALA A 60 -4.30 11.21 3.99
N ASN A 61 -4.24 9.89 3.82
CA ASN A 61 -4.83 9.20 2.67
C ASN A 61 -4.41 9.84 1.34
N GLU A 62 -3.14 10.19 1.21
CA GLU A 62 -2.65 10.85 0.00
C GLU A 62 -2.83 9.95 -1.22
N PRO A 63 -3.31 10.51 -2.36
CA PRO A 63 -3.40 9.74 -3.59
C PRO A 63 -2.02 9.24 -4.02
N VAL A 64 -1.97 7.99 -4.47
CA VAL A 64 -0.72 7.37 -4.92
C VAL A 64 -1.00 6.55 -6.17
N PRO A 65 0.02 6.26 -6.98
CA PRO A 65 -0.17 5.32 -8.09
C PRO A 65 -0.63 3.96 -7.58
N TYR A 66 -1.48 3.30 -8.34
CA TYR A 66 -1.99 1.98 -7.96
C TYR A 66 -0.86 0.98 -7.70
N GLU A 67 0.25 1.12 -8.43
CA GLU A 67 1.41 0.28 -8.20
C GLU A 67 1.88 0.33 -6.74
N THR A 68 1.84 1.52 -6.12
CA THR A 68 2.22 1.67 -4.72
C THR A 68 1.30 0.85 -3.82
N VAL A 69 -0.01 0.86 -4.11
CA VAL A 69 -0.97 0.06 -3.35
C VAL A 69 -0.69 -1.42 -3.52
N ARG A 70 -0.38 -1.86 -4.74
CA ARG A 70 -0.04 -3.27 -4.97
C ARG A 70 1.18 -3.71 -4.18
N ARG A 71 2.19 -2.84 -4.11
CA ARG A 71 3.40 -3.16 -3.35
C ARG A 71 3.13 -3.21 -1.85
N LEU A 72 2.32 -2.29 -1.34
CA LEU A 72 1.90 -2.35 0.07
C LEU A 72 1.15 -3.63 0.36
N ALA A 73 0.24 -4.00 -0.53
CA ALA A 73 -0.55 -5.22 -0.37
C ALA A 73 0.35 -6.46 -0.34
N SER A 74 1.35 -6.50 -1.21
CA SER A 74 2.31 -7.61 -1.21
C SER A 74 3.08 -7.69 0.11
N GLY A 75 3.51 -6.54 0.62
CA GLY A 75 4.23 -6.49 1.90
C GLY A 75 3.37 -6.90 3.07
N LEU A 76 2.07 -6.60 3.01
CA LEU A 76 1.11 -6.96 4.06
C LEU A 76 0.45 -8.32 3.83
N ASP A 77 0.72 -8.94 2.68
CA ASP A 77 0.14 -10.22 2.31
C ASP A 77 -1.40 -10.18 2.28
N VAL A 78 -1.92 -9.14 1.62
CA VAL A 78 -3.37 -8.96 1.42
C VAL A 78 -3.62 -8.59 -0.04
N GLU A 79 -4.89 -8.58 -0.43
CA GLU A 79 -5.26 -8.16 -1.78
C GLU A 79 -5.22 -6.63 -1.88
N PRO A 80 -4.77 -6.09 -3.03
CA PRO A 80 -4.73 -4.63 -3.18
C PRO A 80 -6.07 -3.94 -2.95
N VAL A 81 -7.18 -4.59 -3.31
CA VAL A 81 -8.51 -4.00 -3.14
C VAL A 81 -8.81 -3.71 -1.68
N GLU A 82 -8.17 -4.42 -0.74
CA GLU A 82 -8.38 -4.18 0.67
C GLU A 82 -7.75 -2.87 1.14
N LEU A 83 -6.84 -2.30 0.37
CA LEU A 83 -6.11 -1.09 0.73
C LEU A 83 -6.58 0.14 -0.03
N VAL A 84 -7.57 0.01 -0.90
CA VAL A 84 -8.10 1.14 -1.65
C VAL A 84 -9.48 1.48 -1.08
N ARG A 85 -9.72 2.77 -0.85
CA ARG A 85 -11.02 3.21 -0.36
C ARG A 85 -12.07 2.97 -1.44
N PRO A 86 -13.18 2.35 -1.10
CA PRO A 86 -14.24 2.16 -2.08
C PRO A 86 -14.87 3.50 -2.45
N PRO A 87 -15.42 3.63 -3.66
CA PRO A 87 -16.16 4.83 -4.00
C PRO A 87 -17.35 5.00 -3.07
N ASP A 88 -17.72 6.26 -2.82
CA ASP A 88 -18.84 6.55 -1.96
C ASP A 88 -20.13 6.09 -2.65
N PRO A 89 -20.85 5.13 -2.07
CA PRO A 89 -22.07 4.61 -2.72
C PRO A 89 -23.20 5.62 -2.74
N SER A 90 -23.14 6.67 -1.93
CA SER A 90 -24.18 7.69 -1.88
C SER A 90 -23.86 8.90 -2.75
N GLY A 91 -22.66 8.91 -3.31
CA GLY A 91 -22.19 10.05 -4.08
C GLY A 91 -22.66 10.06 -5.49
#